data_e77f4568d2827d933356966bb1d89ff5
#
_entry.id   e77f4568d2827d933356966bb1d89ff5
#
_cell.length_a   1.000
_cell.length_b   1.000
_cell.length_c   1.000
_cell.angle_alpha   90.00
_cell.angle_beta   90.00
_cell.angle_gamma   90.00
#
_symmetry.space_group_name_H-M   'P 1'
#
loop_
_entity.id
_entity.type
_entity.pdbx_description
1 polymer ?
#
loop_
_entity_poly.entity_id
_entity_poly.type
_entity_poly.pdbx_seq_one_letter_code
_entity_poly.pdbx_strand_id
1 'polypeptide(L)'
;MDTSEIYPKGQPLPSEWFSGNAFITPLLAKDKNNEFSIGCVTFEPKARTNWHTHPKGQVLLVIEGNGFYQEKGKSAHPIKKGDVINIPENVEHWHGASSTNKMTHIAITNYKDDVQVTWLQAVTDEEYNSVG
;
A
#
# COMPACT_ATOMS: atom_id res chain seq x y z
N MET A 1 -24.66 -9.94 0.69
CA MET A 1 -23.27 -9.97 1.14
C MET A 1 -22.33 -9.83 -0.05
N ASP A 2 -21.37 -8.98 0.09
CA ASP A 2 -20.37 -8.80 -0.98
C ASP A 2 -19.38 -9.95 -0.94
N THR A 3 -19.41 -10.81 -1.96
CA THR A 3 -18.54 -11.98 -2.04
C THR A 3 -17.19 -11.68 -2.66
N SER A 4 -16.96 -10.44 -3.10
CA SER A 4 -15.67 -10.04 -3.66
C SER A 4 -14.61 -9.82 -2.60
N GLU A 5 -15.01 -9.61 -1.35
CA GLU A 5 -14.07 -9.38 -0.27
C GLU A 5 -13.63 -10.69 0.36
N ILE A 6 -12.31 -10.95 0.30
CA ILE A 6 -11.72 -12.13 0.91
C ILE A 6 -11.52 -11.92 2.40
N TYR A 7 -11.13 -10.72 2.80
CA TYR A 7 -10.85 -10.37 4.19
C TYR A 7 -11.69 -9.18 4.62
N PRO A 8 -12.04 -9.06 5.91
CA PRO A 8 -12.77 -7.89 6.39
C PRO A 8 -11.91 -6.64 6.26
N LYS A 9 -12.57 -5.48 6.29
CA LYS A 9 -11.91 -4.18 6.11
C LYS A 9 -10.81 -3.90 7.15
N GLY A 10 -11.00 -4.34 8.37
CA GLY A 10 -10.00 -4.19 9.41
C GLY A 10 -10.02 -2.86 10.12
N GLN A 11 -8.89 -2.48 10.72
CA GLN A 11 -8.76 -1.30 11.56
C GLN A 11 -8.28 -0.10 10.76
N PRO A 12 -8.74 1.12 11.12
CA PRO A 12 -8.26 2.33 10.45
C PRO A 12 -6.75 2.49 10.61
N LEU A 13 -6.11 2.93 9.51
CA LEU A 13 -4.69 3.27 9.54
C LEU A 13 -4.53 4.75 9.93
N PRO A 14 -3.40 5.11 10.57
CA PRO A 14 -3.24 6.46 11.11
C PRO A 14 -3.10 7.52 10.03
N SER A 15 -3.73 8.68 10.25
CA SER A 15 -3.64 9.81 9.33
C SER A 15 -2.23 10.41 9.28
N GLU A 16 -1.37 10.03 10.21
CA GLU A 16 0.03 10.41 10.23
C GLU A 16 0.78 9.85 9.01
N TRP A 17 0.38 8.66 8.55
CA TRP A 17 1.07 7.95 7.46
C TRP A 17 0.21 7.76 6.21
N PHE A 18 -1.05 8.12 6.28
CA PHE A 18 -2.01 7.90 5.19
C PHE A 18 -2.90 9.12 5.01
N SER A 19 -3.13 9.52 3.76
CA SER A 19 -4.13 10.54 3.43
C SER A 19 -5.41 9.83 3.02
N GLY A 20 -6.56 10.33 3.48
CA GLY A 20 -7.85 9.68 3.25
C GLY A 20 -8.06 8.51 4.20
N ASN A 21 -9.05 7.68 3.89
CA ASN A 21 -9.43 6.57 4.74
C ASN A 21 -8.83 5.26 4.24
N ALA A 22 -7.96 4.68 5.03
CA ALA A 22 -7.33 3.39 4.73
C ALA A 22 -7.44 2.48 5.96
N PHE A 23 -7.47 1.18 5.72
CA PHE A 23 -7.71 0.18 6.75
C PHE A 23 -6.79 -1.00 6.56
N ILE A 24 -6.45 -1.68 7.65
CA ILE A 24 -5.60 -2.87 7.59
C ILE A 24 -6.20 -4.02 8.39
N THR A 25 -6.09 -5.22 7.82
CA THR A 25 -6.30 -6.47 8.54
C THR A 25 -4.97 -7.20 8.54
N PRO A 26 -4.29 -7.28 9.70
CA PRO A 26 -3.05 -8.05 9.77
C PRO A 26 -3.33 -9.54 9.55
N LEU A 27 -2.52 -10.19 8.71
CA LEU A 27 -2.69 -11.61 8.39
C LEU A 27 -1.58 -12.47 8.97
N LEU A 28 -0.35 -11.97 8.98
CA LEU A 28 0.79 -12.68 9.53
C LEU A 28 1.81 -11.69 10.06
N ALA A 29 2.19 -11.85 11.32
CA ALA A 29 3.27 -11.05 11.90
C ALA A 29 4.62 -11.71 11.61
N LYS A 30 5.67 -10.90 11.50
CA LYS A 30 7.04 -11.40 11.42
C LYS A 30 7.30 -12.33 12.61
N ASP A 31 7.95 -13.45 12.37
CA ASP A 31 8.33 -14.40 13.42
C ASP A 31 9.72 -14.97 13.13
N LYS A 32 10.15 -15.92 13.96
CA LYS A 32 11.49 -16.49 13.83
C LYS A 32 11.71 -17.30 12.55
N ASN A 33 10.63 -17.69 11.89
CA ASN A 33 10.72 -18.48 10.65
C ASN A 33 10.54 -17.60 9.41
N ASN A 34 9.92 -16.42 9.57
CA ASN A 34 9.56 -15.56 8.45
C ASN A 34 9.96 -14.12 8.76
N GLU A 35 10.91 -13.59 7.98
CA GLU A 35 11.35 -12.21 8.16
C GLU A 35 10.51 -11.26 7.31
N PHE A 36 9.21 -11.49 7.30
CA PHE A 36 8.24 -10.62 6.61
C PHE A 36 6.92 -10.66 7.36
N SER A 37 6.11 -9.65 7.10
CA SER A 37 4.73 -9.62 7.58
C SER A 37 3.79 -9.60 6.38
N ILE A 38 2.55 -10.00 6.59
CA ILE A 38 1.51 -9.95 5.56
C ILE A 38 0.30 -9.22 6.13
N GLY A 39 -0.18 -8.22 5.39
CA GLY A 39 -1.38 -7.49 5.77
C GLY A 39 -2.28 -7.27 4.57
N CYS A 40 -3.57 -7.16 4.82
CA CYS A 40 -4.54 -6.80 3.80
C CYS A 40 -4.93 -5.35 4.01
N VAL A 41 -4.67 -4.49 3.04
CA VAL A 41 -4.89 -3.05 3.15
C VAL A 41 -5.94 -2.60 2.15
N THR A 42 -6.94 -1.87 2.66
CA THR A 42 -8.01 -1.32 1.83
C THR A 42 -7.91 0.20 1.85
N PHE A 43 -7.91 0.79 0.65
CA PHE A 43 -7.91 2.24 0.45
C PHE A 43 -9.25 2.64 -0.11
N GLU A 44 -9.96 3.58 0.54
CA GLU A 44 -11.14 4.18 -0.05
C GLU A 44 -10.72 5.11 -1.19
N PRO A 45 -11.64 5.54 -2.09
CA PRO A 45 -11.25 6.42 -3.19
C PRO A 45 -10.44 7.62 -2.71
N LYS A 46 -9.35 7.92 -3.41
CA LYS A 46 -8.38 8.99 -3.12
C LYS A 46 -7.45 8.71 -1.95
N ALA A 47 -7.69 7.67 -1.16
CA ALA A 47 -6.79 7.34 -0.05
C ALA A 47 -5.46 6.81 -0.58
N ARG A 48 -4.37 7.16 0.10
CA ARG A 48 -3.02 6.78 -0.32
C ARG A 48 -2.07 6.82 0.86
N THR A 49 -0.93 6.13 0.71
CA THR A 49 0.15 6.20 1.69
C THR A 49 0.90 7.52 1.54
N ASN A 50 1.66 7.88 2.57
CA ASN A 50 2.74 8.86 2.40
C ASN A 50 3.82 8.26 1.50
N TRP A 51 4.75 9.10 1.03
CA TRP A 51 6.00 8.61 0.46
C TRP A 51 6.71 7.80 1.55
N HIS A 52 7.31 6.68 1.17
CA HIS A 52 8.01 5.83 2.13
C HIS A 52 8.98 4.88 1.43
N THR A 53 9.83 4.23 2.23
CA THR A 53 10.78 3.24 1.74
C THR A 53 10.69 1.98 2.60
N HIS A 54 11.10 0.87 2.02
CA HIS A 54 11.22 -0.41 2.74
C HIS A 54 12.66 -0.91 2.60
N PRO A 55 13.38 -1.15 3.71
CA PRO A 55 14.79 -1.54 3.62
C PRO A 55 15.04 -2.83 2.89
N LYS A 56 14.07 -3.77 2.88
CA LYS A 56 14.20 -5.05 2.16
C LYS A 56 13.11 -5.23 1.11
N GLY A 57 12.43 -4.13 0.74
CA GLY A 57 11.40 -4.19 -0.29
C GLY A 57 10.05 -4.69 0.19
N GLN A 58 9.10 -4.66 -0.72
CA GLN A 58 7.72 -5.04 -0.45
C GLN A 58 7.10 -5.59 -1.73
N VAL A 59 6.20 -6.55 -1.59
CA VAL A 59 5.41 -7.05 -2.72
C VAL A 59 3.94 -6.78 -2.44
N LEU A 60 3.25 -6.22 -3.43
CA LEU A 60 1.81 -5.96 -3.35
C LEU A 60 1.08 -6.86 -4.34
N LEU A 61 -0.02 -7.46 -3.88
CA LEU A 61 -0.92 -8.25 -4.71
C LEU A 61 -2.27 -7.55 -4.70
N VAL A 62 -2.66 -6.94 -5.81
CA VAL A 62 -3.94 -6.23 -5.85
C VAL A 62 -5.06 -7.25 -6.02
N ILE A 63 -5.96 -7.33 -5.05
CA ILE A 63 -7.04 -8.31 -5.04
C ILE A 63 -8.40 -7.72 -5.35
N GLU A 64 -8.55 -6.38 -5.29
CA GLU A 64 -9.83 -5.72 -5.57
C GLU A 64 -9.58 -4.28 -6.00
N GLY A 65 -10.38 -3.80 -6.96
CA GLY A 65 -10.36 -2.40 -7.36
C GLY A 65 -9.15 -2.00 -8.18
N ASN A 66 -8.82 -0.71 -8.13
CA ASN A 66 -7.70 -0.17 -8.88
C ASN A 66 -7.15 1.10 -8.22
N GLY A 67 -5.93 1.44 -8.59
CA GLY A 67 -5.26 2.61 -8.04
C GLY A 67 -3.96 2.89 -8.76
N PHE A 68 -2.98 3.42 -8.01
CA PHE A 68 -1.70 3.83 -8.57
C PHE A 68 -0.54 3.43 -7.67
N TYR A 69 0.61 3.23 -8.29
CA TYR A 69 1.90 3.06 -7.65
C TYR A 69 2.88 4.00 -8.35
N GLN A 70 3.64 4.79 -7.58
CA GLN A 70 4.61 5.71 -8.16
C GLN A 70 5.92 5.67 -7.38
N GLU A 71 7.02 5.51 -8.11
CA GLU A 71 8.36 5.69 -7.58
C GLU A 71 8.78 7.15 -7.77
N LYS A 72 9.51 7.69 -6.80
CA LYS A 72 9.95 9.09 -6.85
C LYS A 72 10.73 9.37 -8.13
N GLY A 73 10.36 10.44 -8.82
CA GLY A 73 11.02 10.83 -10.06
C GLY A 73 10.55 10.10 -11.31
N LYS A 74 9.56 9.23 -11.18
CA LYS A 74 9.02 8.47 -12.31
C LYS A 74 7.52 8.70 -12.45
N SER A 75 6.98 8.31 -13.60
CA SER A 75 5.54 8.36 -13.84
C SER A 75 4.82 7.32 -12.98
N ALA A 76 3.61 7.65 -12.55
CA ALA A 76 2.79 6.71 -11.82
C ALA A 76 2.30 5.59 -12.74
N HIS A 77 2.21 4.38 -12.18
CA HIS A 77 1.67 3.22 -12.87
C HIS A 77 0.26 2.94 -12.37
N PRO A 78 -0.73 2.84 -13.27
CA PRO A 78 -2.04 2.32 -12.87
C PRO A 78 -1.88 0.85 -12.46
N ILE A 79 -2.52 0.49 -11.36
CA ILE A 79 -2.55 -0.89 -10.89
C ILE A 79 -3.98 -1.32 -10.67
N LYS A 80 -4.28 -2.60 -10.87
CA LYS A 80 -5.63 -3.13 -10.79
C LYS A 80 -5.64 -4.56 -10.30
N LYS A 81 -6.81 -5.06 -10.00
CA LYS A 81 -7.02 -6.43 -9.55
C LYS A 81 -6.23 -7.42 -10.43
N GLY A 82 -5.46 -8.27 -9.77
CA GLY A 82 -4.63 -9.28 -10.42
C GLY A 82 -3.17 -8.85 -10.62
N ASP A 83 -2.86 -7.57 -10.43
CA ASP A 83 -1.49 -7.09 -10.60
C ASP A 83 -0.61 -7.43 -9.39
N VAL A 84 0.65 -7.69 -9.67
CA VAL A 84 1.69 -7.90 -8.66
C VAL A 84 2.71 -6.79 -8.82
N ILE A 85 2.97 -6.06 -7.74
CA ILE A 85 3.94 -4.96 -7.74
C ILE A 85 5.12 -5.38 -6.87
N ASN A 86 6.30 -5.44 -7.48
CA ASN A 86 7.54 -5.78 -6.79
C ASN A 86 8.29 -4.50 -6.51
N ILE A 87 8.23 -4.03 -5.26
CA ILE A 87 8.84 -2.76 -4.85
C ILE A 87 10.26 -3.03 -4.35
N PRO A 88 11.29 -2.47 -5.03
CA PRO A 88 12.69 -2.72 -4.66
C PRO A 88 13.07 -2.12 -3.31
N GLU A 89 14.19 -2.59 -2.76
CA GLU A 89 14.76 -2.07 -1.51
C GLU A 89 15.03 -0.58 -1.62
N ASN A 90 14.65 0.15 -0.58
CA ASN A 90 14.97 1.57 -0.40
C ASN A 90 14.46 2.52 -1.50
N VAL A 91 13.53 2.09 -2.31
CA VAL A 91 12.93 2.97 -3.31
C VAL A 91 11.85 3.81 -2.66
N GLU A 92 11.95 5.13 -2.80
CA GLU A 92 10.93 6.05 -2.30
C GLU A 92 9.73 5.97 -3.22
N HIS A 93 8.56 5.66 -2.65
CA HIS A 93 7.34 5.41 -3.42
C HIS A 93 6.09 5.68 -2.60
N TRP A 94 4.95 5.68 -3.28
CA TRP A 94 3.64 5.65 -2.64
C TRP A 94 2.69 4.78 -3.47
N HIS A 95 1.62 4.33 -2.85
CA HIS A 95 0.53 3.65 -3.52
C HIS A 95 -0.79 4.01 -2.87
N GLY A 96 -1.88 3.86 -3.64
CA GLY A 96 -3.20 4.22 -3.16
C GLY A 96 -4.28 3.96 -4.19
N ALA A 97 -5.52 4.24 -3.79
CA ALA A 97 -6.69 4.03 -4.62
C ALA A 97 -6.81 5.10 -5.71
N SER A 98 -7.58 4.78 -6.76
CA SER A 98 -7.95 5.78 -7.75
C SER A 98 -8.91 6.80 -7.15
N SER A 99 -9.19 7.87 -7.88
CA SER A 99 -10.09 8.91 -7.38
C SER A 99 -11.56 8.47 -7.33
N THR A 100 -11.91 7.40 -8.02
CA THR A 100 -13.29 6.94 -8.15
C THR A 100 -13.56 5.56 -7.58
N ASN A 101 -12.53 4.73 -7.37
CA ASN A 101 -12.70 3.35 -6.91
C ASN A 101 -11.81 3.06 -5.72
N LYS A 102 -12.31 2.25 -4.80
CA LYS A 102 -11.46 1.73 -3.73
C LYS A 102 -10.47 0.71 -4.30
N MET A 103 -9.43 0.43 -3.54
CA MET A 103 -8.44 -0.59 -3.89
C MET A 103 -8.07 -1.38 -2.66
N THR A 104 -7.98 -2.70 -2.80
CA THR A 104 -7.50 -3.58 -1.73
C THR A 104 -6.32 -4.38 -2.24
N HIS A 105 -5.24 -4.40 -1.47
CA HIS A 105 -4.10 -5.25 -1.81
C HIS A 105 -3.59 -6.00 -0.60
N ILE A 106 -2.93 -7.12 -0.87
CA ILE A 106 -2.13 -7.84 0.12
C ILE A 106 -0.74 -7.24 0.06
N ALA A 107 -0.18 -6.90 1.21
CA ALA A 107 1.18 -6.38 1.30
C ALA A 107 2.05 -7.40 2.02
N ILE A 108 3.12 -7.85 1.34
CA ILE A 108 4.13 -8.72 1.92
C ILE A 108 5.36 -7.84 2.10
N THR A 109 5.68 -7.51 3.35
CA THR A 109 6.74 -6.55 3.66
C THR A 109 7.88 -7.24 4.35
N ASN A 110 9.07 -7.17 3.74
CA ASN A 110 10.27 -7.79 4.28
C ASN A 110 10.90 -6.89 5.35
N TYR A 111 11.48 -7.51 6.36
CA TYR A 111 12.13 -6.79 7.45
C TYR A 111 13.64 -6.86 7.32
N LYS A 112 14.31 -5.78 7.71
CA LYS A 112 15.74 -5.77 8.01
C LYS A 112 15.84 -5.57 9.50
N ASP A 113 16.21 -6.63 10.22
CA ASP A 113 16.13 -6.66 11.67
C ASP A 113 14.67 -6.39 12.09
N ASP A 114 14.40 -5.34 12.84
CA ASP A 114 13.03 -5.02 13.27
C ASP A 114 12.42 -3.87 12.46
N VAL A 115 13.05 -3.47 11.34
CA VAL A 115 12.59 -2.33 10.54
C VAL A 115 11.99 -2.81 9.24
N GLN A 116 10.76 -2.38 8.94
CA GLN A 116 10.08 -2.72 7.70
C GLN A 116 9.78 -1.51 6.83
N VAL A 117 9.73 -0.30 7.42
CA VAL A 117 9.30 0.89 6.71
C VAL A 117 9.95 2.13 7.31
N THR A 118 10.26 3.10 6.44
CA THR A 118 10.61 4.45 6.86
C THR A 118 9.61 5.40 6.22
N TRP A 119 8.81 6.07 7.03
CA TRP A 119 7.80 7.00 6.57
C TRP A 119 8.41 8.36 6.28
N LEU A 120 7.97 8.97 5.17
CA LEU A 120 8.43 10.28 4.73
C LEU A 120 7.25 11.24 4.64
N GLN A 121 7.32 12.23 3.75
CA GLN A 121 6.27 13.25 3.64
C GLN A 121 5.00 12.72 2.96
N ALA A 122 3.89 13.39 3.21
CA ALA A 122 2.63 13.06 2.58
C ALA A 122 2.67 13.31 1.07
N VAL A 123 1.90 12.54 0.31
CA VAL A 123 1.65 12.81 -1.08
C VAL A 123 0.63 13.94 -1.13
N THR A 124 1.01 15.09 -1.65
CA THR A 124 0.10 16.24 -1.71
C THR A 124 -1.05 15.99 -2.67
N ASP A 125 -2.14 16.74 -2.51
CA ASP A 125 -3.26 16.65 -3.44
C ASP A 125 -2.81 16.99 -4.86
N GLU A 126 -1.90 17.95 -5.00
CA GLU A 126 -1.35 18.32 -6.30
C GLU A 126 -0.59 17.14 -6.94
N GLU A 127 0.27 16.47 -6.16
CA GLU A 127 0.99 15.29 -6.63
C GLU A 127 0.02 14.17 -7.02
N TYR A 128 -0.95 13.91 -6.16
CA TYR A 128 -1.93 12.86 -6.40
C TYR A 128 -2.76 13.15 -7.66
N ASN A 129 -3.23 14.38 -7.82
CA ASN A 129 -4.07 14.75 -8.95
C ASN A 129 -3.30 14.73 -10.27
N SER A 130 -1.97 14.81 -10.23
CA SER A 130 -1.15 14.80 -11.46
C SER A 130 -1.06 13.42 -12.10
N VAL A 131 -1.40 12.35 -11.36
CA VAL A 131 -1.27 10.97 -11.87
C VAL A 131 -2.56 10.44 -12.49
N GLY A 132 -3.66 11.11 -12.22
CA GLY A 132 -4.97 10.70 -12.75
C GLY A 132 -5.27 11.42 -14.03
#